data_7ff93eef404e4a82ed809697eaa2bc33
#
_entry.id   7ff93eef404e4a82ed809697eaa2bc33
#
_cell.length_a   1.000
_cell.length_b   1.000
_cell.length_c   1.000
_cell.angle_alpha   90.00
_cell.angle_beta   90.00
_cell.angle_gamma   90.00
#
_symmetry.space_group_name_H-M   'P 1'
#
loop_
_entity.id
_entity.type
_entity.pdbx_description
1 polymer ?
#
loop_
_entity_poly.entity_id
_entity_poly.type
_entity_poly.pdbx_seq_one_letter_code
_entity_poly.pdbx_strand_id
1 'polypeptide(L)'
;FVFYKNNYVSNNYTNLNGSNANFYGSVYDEYHRRTYTAMISIDYNTRIISNISCDCQDSVFTTGEMRICPHMVAVVLKGVKYLQDKNKETLDEKDVVINPKVIFDITQSRNSNLGANLEIEGVDKSEYDRMFKSYKDNYKYHLMPNGSYIDLRDNDLEKVFKIIDILGLFDDLEKIKIPNNKSMFLENILQDEEMSFINGKKYVDNVIKKYDKLNKDIEVPQNLNASLRDYQIEGFEFLKTLSNYNFGGILADEMGLGKTIQTITFLLSAKNKQSIVITPTALIYNWKSEFEKFAPDLKVGVVYSNKEKRLKTLQKYKDYDVILTTYTTYKNDMEEYKNLKFDYLI
;
A
#
# COMPACT_ATOMS: atom_id res chain seq x y z
N PHE A 1 -18.84 -10.62 -23.20
CA PHE A 1 -19.09 -9.44 -22.35
C PHE A 1 -20.46 -8.82 -22.66
N VAL A 2 -20.89 -8.79 -23.93
CA VAL A 2 -22.19 -8.26 -24.35
C VAL A 2 -23.34 -9.07 -23.74
N PHE A 3 -23.28 -10.41 -23.77
CA PHE A 3 -24.30 -11.29 -23.18
C PHE A 3 -24.50 -11.08 -21.68
N TYR A 4 -23.39 -10.83 -20.95
CA TYR A 4 -23.45 -10.57 -19.53
C TYR A 4 -24.07 -9.19 -19.21
N LYS A 5 -23.66 -8.13 -19.94
CA LYS A 5 -24.19 -6.77 -19.74
C LYS A 5 -25.68 -6.64 -20.03
N ASN A 6 -26.15 -7.34 -21.06
CA ASN A 6 -27.56 -7.28 -21.50
C ASN A 6 -28.45 -8.25 -20.73
N ASN A 7 -27.94 -8.90 -19.68
CA ASN A 7 -28.70 -9.84 -18.84
C ASN A 7 -29.27 -11.05 -19.58
N TYR A 8 -28.63 -11.48 -20.66
CA TYR A 8 -29.06 -12.61 -21.50
C TYR A 8 -28.77 -13.98 -20.88
N VAL A 9 -28.13 -14.04 -19.71
CA VAL A 9 -27.89 -15.29 -18.98
C VAL A 9 -29.06 -15.59 -18.07
N SER A 10 -29.75 -16.71 -18.32
CA SER A 10 -30.86 -17.23 -17.52
C SER A 10 -30.51 -18.61 -16.96
N ASN A 11 -31.35 -19.12 -16.06
CA ASN A 11 -31.19 -20.43 -15.42
C ASN A 11 -29.75 -20.69 -14.92
N ASN A 12 -29.14 -19.65 -14.37
CA ASN A 12 -27.78 -19.74 -13.89
C ASN A 12 -27.72 -20.54 -12.58
N TYR A 13 -26.92 -21.58 -12.59
CA TYR A 13 -26.67 -22.41 -11.42
C TYR A 13 -25.16 -22.42 -11.16
N THR A 14 -24.80 -22.13 -9.93
CA THR A 14 -23.39 -22.18 -9.48
C THR A 14 -23.32 -23.07 -8.26
N ASN A 15 -22.50 -24.11 -8.31
CA ASN A 15 -22.29 -25.04 -7.22
C ASN A 15 -20.79 -25.16 -6.90
N LEU A 16 -20.48 -25.12 -5.62
CA LEU A 16 -19.15 -25.39 -5.09
C LEU A 16 -19.13 -26.82 -4.57
N ASN A 17 -18.23 -27.64 -5.08
CA ASN A 17 -18.04 -29.02 -4.65
C ASN A 17 -16.56 -29.30 -4.40
N GLY A 18 -16.17 -29.27 -3.13
CA GLY A 18 -14.75 -29.32 -2.73
C GLY A 18 -13.97 -28.15 -3.32
N SER A 19 -12.90 -28.44 -4.04
CA SER A 19 -12.08 -27.42 -4.73
C SER A 19 -12.67 -26.97 -6.07
N ASN A 20 -13.79 -27.53 -6.54
CA ASN A 20 -14.36 -27.23 -7.85
C ASN A 20 -15.56 -26.28 -7.77
N ALA A 21 -15.52 -25.21 -8.58
CA ALA A 21 -16.70 -24.41 -8.91
C ALA A 21 -17.28 -24.83 -10.24
N ASN A 22 -18.55 -25.18 -10.22
CA ASN A 22 -19.32 -25.53 -11.42
C ASN A 22 -20.27 -24.40 -11.75
N PHE A 23 -20.10 -23.82 -12.92
CA PHE A 23 -20.94 -22.77 -13.47
C PHE A 23 -21.77 -23.33 -14.61
N TYR A 24 -23.10 -23.18 -14.54
CA TYR A 24 -24.04 -23.65 -15.53
C TYR A 24 -25.07 -22.56 -15.82
N GLY A 25 -25.48 -22.41 -17.06
CA GLY A 25 -26.52 -21.47 -17.42
C GLY A 25 -26.92 -21.51 -18.89
N SER A 26 -28.08 -20.89 -19.18
CA SER A 26 -28.58 -20.69 -20.53
C SER A 26 -28.32 -19.27 -20.98
N VAL A 27 -27.70 -19.08 -22.15
CA VAL A 27 -27.31 -17.78 -22.70
C VAL A 27 -28.05 -17.54 -24.00
N TYR A 28 -28.89 -16.49 -24.04
CA TYR A 28 -29.55 -16.07 -25.26
C TYR A 28 -28.58 -15.26 -26.13
N ASP A 29 -28.35 -15.74 -27.34
CA ASP A 29 -27.55 -15.05 -28.35
C ASP A 29 -28.49 -14.30 -29.33
N GLU A 30 -28.44 -12.97 -29.23
CA GLU A 30 -29.30 -12.10 -30.05
C GLU A 30 -28.93 -12.15 -31.53
N TYR A 31 -27.66 -12.36 -31.87
CA TYR A 31 -27.18 -12.43 -33.24
C TYR A 31 -27.75 -13.68 -33.97
N HIS A 32 -27.67 -14.84 -33.30
CA HIS A 32 -28.18 -16.10 -33.81
C HIS A 32 -29.64 -16.36 -33.44
N ARG A 33 -30.26 -15.48 -32.64
CA ARG A 33 -31.65 -15.61 -32.10
C ARG A 33 -31.93 -16.96 -31.47
N ARG A 34 -30.97 -17.51 -30.76
CA ARG A 34 -31.02 -18.83 -30.14
C ARG A 34 -30.45 -18.80 -28.72
N THR A 35 -30.97 -19.69 -27.86
CA THR A 35 -30.45 -19.93 -26.53
C THR A 35 -29.50 -21.11 -26.56
N TYR A 36 -28.30 -20.90 -25.98
CA TYR A 36 -27.28 -21.92 -25.81
C TYR A 36 -27.12 -22.28 -24.35
N THR A 37 -26.85 -23.56 -24.07
CA THR A 37 -26.54 -24.04 -22.72
C THR A 37 -25.05 -24.20 -22.58
N ALA A 38 -24.50 -23.57 -21.55
CA ALA A 38 -23.06 -23.60 -21.28
C ALA A 38 -22.76 -24.05 -19.85
N MET A 39 -21.67 -24.81 -19.70
CA MET A 39 -21.14 -25.27 -18.42
C MET A 39 -19.64 -25.14 -18.39
N ILE A 40 -19.11 -24.73 -17.24
CA ILE A 40 -17.66 -24.69 -16.94
C ILE A 40 -17.43 -25.16 -15.52
N SER A 41 -16.39 -25.99 -15.31
CA SER A 41 -15.89 -26.37 -14.00
C SER A 41 -14.45 -25.89 -13.82
N ILE A 42 -14.18 -25.18 -12.73
CA ILE A 42 -12.87 -24.60 -12.41
C ILE A 42 -12.42 -25.14 -11.06
N ASP A 43 -11.24 -25.71 -11.00
CA ASP A 43 -10.59 -26.06 -9.74
C ASP A 43 -9.92 -24.82 -9.14
N TYR A 44 -10.32 -24.43 -7.93
CA TYR A 44 -9.81 -23.23 -7.26
C TYR A 44 -8.35 -23.35 -6.82
N ASN A 45 -7.91 -24.55 -6.44
CA ASN A 45 -6.56 -24.75 -5.91
C ASN A 45 -5.53 -24.70 -7.02
N THR A 46 -5.84 -25.39 -8.14
CA THR A 46 -4.94 -25.47 -9.29
C THR A 46 -5.19 -24.38 -10.31
N ARG A 47 -6.34 -23.68 -10.25
CA ARG A 47 -6.83 -22.71 -11.24
C ARG A 47 -7.00 -23.31 -12.63
N ILE A 48 -7.17 -24.63 -12.71
CA ILE A 48 -7.32 -25.36 -13.95
C ILE A 48 -8.81 -25.51 -14.26
N ILE A 49 -9.20 -25.27 -15.52
CA ILE A 49 -10.52 -25.61 -16.03
C ILE A 49 -10.56 -27.11 -16.25
N SER A 50 -11.39 -27.80 -15.49
CA SER A 50 -11.47 -29.26 -15.49
C SER A 50 -12.54 -29.81 -16.45
N ASN A 51 -13.58 -29.04 -16.72
CA ASN A 51 -14.65 -29.46 -17.61
C ASN A 51 -15.32 -28.27 -18.28
N ILE A 52 -15.59 -28.36 -19.58
CA ILE A 52 -16.32 -27.34 -20.34
C ILE A 52 -17.29 -27.99 -21.32
N SER A 53 -18.44 -27.36 -21.50
CA SER A 53 -19.46 -27.80 -22.47
C SER A 53 -20.31 -26.60 -22.91
N CYS A 54 -20.57 -26.50 -24.21
CA CYS A 54 -21.59 -25.60 -24.77
C CYS A 54 -22.13 -26.20 -26.05
N ASP A 55 -23.42 -26.02 -26.29
CA ASP A 55 -24.07 -26.51 -27.50
C ASP A 55 -24.00 -25.55 -28.71
N CYS A 56 -23.12 -24.53 -28.64
CA CYS A 56 -22.83 -23.64 -29.75
C CYS A 56 -21.81 -24.25 -30.73
N GLN A 57 -21.78 -23.74 -31.98
CA GLN A 57 -20.86 -24.22 -33.02
C GLN A 57 -19.38 -23.88 -32.70
N ASP A 58 -19.12 -22.79 -31.93
CA ASP A 58 -17.78 -22.35 -31.54
C ASP A 58 -17.13 -23.24 -30.48
N SER A 59 -17.90 -24.16 -29.87
CA SER A 59 -17.40 -25.08 -28.83
C SER A 59 -17.00 -26.45 -29.36
N VAL A 60 -17.14 -26.68 -30.69
CA VAL A 60 -16.82 -27.98 -31.29
C VAL A 60 -15.32 -28.21 -31.28
N PHE A 61 -14.90 -29.28 -30.61
CA PHE A 61 -13.54 -29.79 -30.60
C PHE A 61 -13.05 -30.13 -32.00
N THR A 62 -12.26 -29.26 -32.60
CA THR A 62 -11.44 -29.65 -33.75
C THR A 62 -9.98 -29.64 -33.29
N THR A 63 -9.36 -30.83 -33.29
CA THR A 63 -7.92 -31.05 -33.08
C THR A 63 -7.36 -30.82 -31.64
N GLY A 64 -8.05 -31.30 -30.59
CA GLY A 64 -7.43 -31.46 -29.27
C GLY A 64 -7.21 -30.18 -28.44
N GLU A 65 -7.56 -29.02 -28.92
CA GLU A 65 -7.51 -27.77 -28.18
C GLU A 65 -8.85 -27.39 -27.57
N MET A 66 -8.86 -27.11 -26.26
CA MET A 66 -10.02 -26.68 -25.50
C MET A 66 -10.35 -25.21 -25.85
N ARG A 67 -11.45 -24.95 -26.55
CA ARG A 67 -11.90 -23.58 -26.89
C ARG A 67 -13.01 -23.11 -25.96
N ILE A 68 -12.77 -21.99 -25.30
CA ILE A 68 -13.77 -21.30 -24.46
C ILE A 68 -14.58 -20.34 -25.34
N CYS A 69 -15.88 -20.60 -25.51
CA CYS A 69 -16.77 -19.72 -26.28
C CYS A 69 -17.29 -18.54 -25.41
N PRO A 70 -17.82 -17.47 -26.03
CA PRO A 70 -18.38 -16.33 -25.31
C PRO A 70 -19.55 -16.69 -24.36
N HIS A 71 -20.31 -17.73 -24.65
CA HIS A 71 -21.43 -18.19 -23.81
C HIS A 71 -20.91 -18.75 -22.47
N MET A 72 -19.84 -19.55 -22.50
CA MET A 72 -19.19 -20.07 -21.30
C MET A 72 -18.66 -18.93 -20.42
N VAL A 73 -18.02 -17.92 -21.04
CA VAL A 73 -17.53 -16.72 -20.32
C VAL A 73 -18.68 -15.98 -19.66
N ALA A 74 -19.81 -15.82 -20.36
CA ALA A 74 -20.99 -15.14 -19.82
C ALA A 74 -21.56 -15.85 -18.58
N VAL A 75 -21.62 -17.19 -18.61
CA VAL A 75 -22.09 -18.01 -17.48
C VAL A 75 -21.16 -17.89 -16.28
N VAL A 76 -19.84 -17.93 -16.50
CA VAL A 76 -18.84 -17.73 -15.43
C VAL A 76 -18.99 -16.35 -14.80
N LEU A 77 -19.05 -15.29 -15.62
CA LEU A 77 -19.18 -13.92 -15.11
C LEU A 77 -20.48 -13.74 -14.28
N LYS A 78 -21.59 -14.33 -14.74
CA LYS A 78 -22.85 -14.29 -14.00
C LYS A 78 -22.78 -15.09 -12.70
N GLY A 79 -22.15 -16.27 -12.72
CA GLY A 79 -21.97 -17.11 -11.56
C GLY A 79 -21.01 -16.50 -10.53
N VAL A 80 -19.90 -15.91 -10.98
CA VAL A 80 -18.99 -15.17 -10.10
C VAL A 80 -19.72 -14.00 -9.45
N LYS A 81 -20.51 -13.23 -10.20
CA LYS A 81 -21.31 -12.15 -9.63
C LYS A 81 -22.33 -12.69 -8.61
N TYR A 82 -23.02 -13.78 -8.92
CA TYR A 82 -23.94 -14.43 -7.98
C TYR A 82 -23.24 -14.83 -6.68
N LEU A 83 -22.04 -15.44 -6.75
CA LEU A 83 -21.25 -15.76 -5.57
C LEU A 83 -20.81 -14.51 -4.80
N GLN A 84 -20.43 -13.44 -5.51
CA GLN A 84 -20.09 -12.15 -4.91
C GLN A 84 -21.30 -11.52 -4.21
N ASP A 85 -22.46 -11.51 -4.84
CA ASP A 85 -23.69 -10.96 -4.28
C ASP A 85 -24.15 -11.80 -3.06
N LYS A 86 -23.99 -13.13 -3.12
CA LYS A 86 -24.26 -14.03 -2.00
C LYS A 86 -23.34 -13.79 -0.82
N ASN A 87 -22.05 -13.48 -1.06
CA ASN A 87 -21.11 -13.09 -0.04
C ASN A 87 -21.43 -11.73 0.62
N LYS A 88 -22.19 -10.85 -0.07
CA LYS A 88 -22.47 -9.50 0.43
C LYS A 88 -23.54 -9.44 1.52
N GLU A 89 -24.62 -10.17 1.41
CA GLU A 89 -25.83 -9.82 2.14
C GLU A 89 -26.55 -10.95 2.92
N THR A 90 -26.63 -12.17 2.40
CA THR A 90 -27.42 -13.23 3.04
C THR A 90 -26.81 -14.61 2.86
N LEU A 91 -26.79 -15.37 3.95
CA LEU A 91 -26.47 -16.80 3.95
C LEU A 91 -27.77 -17.62 3.95
N ASP A 92 -27.74 -18.78 3.32
CA ASP A 92 -28.83 -19.76 3.42
C ASP A 92 -28.70 -20.52 4.76
N GLU A 93 -29.83 -21.10 5.26
CA GLU A 93 -29.85 -21.89 6.52
C GLU A 93 -28.87 -23.07 6.54
N LYS A 94 -28.36 -23.48 5.39
CA LYS A 94 -27.40 -24.59 5.23
C LYS A 94 -25.94 -24.13 5.19
N ASP A 95 -25.70 -22.81 5.13
CA ASP A 95 -24.36 -22.29 5.04
C ASP A 95 -23.66 -22.34 6.40
N VAL A 96 -22.46 -22.90 6.43
CA VAL A 96 -21.65 -23.01 7.65
C VAL A 96 -20.83 -21.73 7.80
N VAL A 97 -21.08 -20.97 8.86
CA VAL A 97 -20.29 -19.79 9.23
C VAL A 97 -19.28 -20.18 10.30
N ILE A 98 -18.04 -19.83 10.09
CA ILE A 98 -16.95 -20.03 11.04
C ILE A 98 -16.52 -18.66 11.58
N ASN A 99 -16.43 -18.54 12.91
CA ASN A 99 -15.86 -17.38 13.59
C ASN A 99 -14.48 -17.81 14.11
N PRO A 100 -13.41 -17.57 13.36
CA PRO A 100 -12.09 -18.05 13.70
C PRO A 100 -11.50 -17.23 14.86
N LYS A 101 -10.73 -17.88 15.73
CA LYS A 101 -9.89 -17.16 16.67
C LYS A 101 -8.77 -16.44 15.89
N VAL A 102 -8.57 -15.17 16.22
CA VAL A 102 -7.55 -14.33 15.59
C VAL A 102 -6.46 -14.01 16.59
N ILE A 103 -5.21 -14.12 16.19
CA ILE A 103 -4.03 -13.75 16.97
C ILE A 103 -3.22 -12.77 16.14
N PHE A 104 -2.91 -11.61 16.71
CA PHE A 104 -2.08 -10.60 16.08
C PHE A 104 -0.89 -10.27 16.98
N ASP A 105 0.26 -10.86 16.66
CA ASP A 105 1.48 -10.77 17.46
C ASP A 105 2.43 -9.73 16.88
N ILE A 106 2.59 -8.60 17.56
CA ILE A 106 3.60 -7.60 17.22
C ILE A 106 4.97 -8.13 17.65
N THR A 107 5.93 -8.03 16.76
CA THR A 107 7.30 -8.50 16.93
C THR A 107 8.31 -7.37 16.66
N GLN A 108 9.52 -7.53 17.18
CA GLN A 108 10.61 -6.59 16.92
C GLN A 108 11.85 -7.36 16.45
N SER A 109 12.40 -6.96 15.32
CA SER A 109 13.65 -7.51 14.81
C SER A 109 14.86 -6.96 15.59
N ARG A 110 16.04 -7.60 15.44
CA ARG A 110 17.29 -7.14 16.04
C ARG A 110 17.65 -5.70 15.65
N ASN A 111 17.21 -5.22 14.49
CA ASN A 111 17.43 -3.85 13.99
C ASN A 111 16.34 -2.87 14.45
N SER A 112 15.57 -3.19 15.48
CA SER A 112 14.48 -2.38 16.03
C SER A 112 13.32 -2.10 15.06
N ASN A 113 13.22 -2.83 13.94
CA ASN A 113 12.07 -2.74 13.05
C ASN A 113 10.91 -3.55 13.62
N LEU A 114 9.71 -2.97 13.59
CA LEU A 114 8.49 -3.65 13.98
C LEU A 114 7.99 -4.55 12.84
N GLY A 115 7.35 -5.63 13.23
CA GLY A 115 6.59 -6.51 12.35
C GLY A 115 5.39 -7.05 13.08
N ALA A 116 4.54 -7.79 12.40
CA ALA A 116 3.47 -8.54 13.04
C ALA A 116 3.27 -9.89 12.34
N ASN A 117 2.83 -10.87 13.11
CA ASN A 117 2.34 -12.14 12.61
C ASN A 117 0.84 -12.19 12.82
N LEU A 118 0.11 -12.42 11.74
CA LEU A 118 -1.33 -12.69 11.78
C LEU A 118 -1.55 -14.19 11.71
N GLU A 119 -2.34 -14.72 12.65
CA GLU A 119 -2.83 -16.09 12.62
C GLU A 119 -4.35 -16.10 12.75
N ILE A 120 -5.03 -16.77 11.83
CA ILE A 120 -6.47 -16.97 11.82
C ILE A 120 -6.70 -18.47 11.90
N GLU A 121 -7.29 -18.94 12.99
CA GLU A 121 -7.44 -20.36 13.28
C GLU A 121 -8.24 -21.08 12.18
N GLY A 122 -7.67 -22.16 11.65
CA GLY A 122 -8.32 -22.96 10.60
C GLY A 122 -8.29 -22.35 9.20
N VAL A 123 -7.56 -21.23 8.99
CA VAL A 123 -7.40 -20.56 7.70
C VAL A 123 -5.97 -20.66 7.21
N ASP A 124 -5.79 -21.13 5.98
CA ASP A 124 -4.47 -21.13 5.33
C ASP A 124 -4.03 -19.69 5.03
N LYS A 125 -2.75 -19.40 5.24
CA LYS A 125 -2.20 -18.04 5.04
C LYS A 125 -2.38 -17.51 3.61
N SER A 126 -2.41 -18.40 2.63
CA SER A 126 -2.66 -18.01 1.22
C SER A 126 -4.05 -17.40 0.98
N GLU A 127 -4.99 -17.56 1.93
CA GLU A 127 -6.32 -16.96 1.86
C GLU A 127 -6.38 -15.54 2.47
N TYR A 128 -5.38 -15.11 3.26
CA TYR A 128 -5.43 -13.85 3.99
C TYR A 128 -5.60 -12.64 3.06
N ASP A 129 -4.87 -12.59 1.96
CA ASP A 129 -4.98 -11.49 0.99
C ASP A 129 -6.37 -11.44 0.32
N ARG A 130 -6.97 -12.60 0.07
CA ARG A 130 -8.32 -12.70 -0.50
C ARG A 130 -9.38 -12.27 0.50
N MET A 131 -9.23 -12.69 1.76
CA MET A 131 -10.12 -12.29 2.85
C MET A 131 -10.04 -10.78 3.08
N PHE A 132 -8.84 -10.22 3.14
CA PHE A 132 -8.64 -8.77 3.27
C PHE A 132 -9.23 -8.00 2.08
N LYS A 133 -9.07 -8.51 0.86
CA LYS A 133 -9.73 -7.94 -0.31
C LYS A 133 -11.25 -7.97 -0.20
N SER A 134 -11.84 -9.08 0.27
CA SER A 134 -13.28 -9.16 0.51
C SER A 134 -13.73 -8.14 1.56
N TYR A 135 -12.94 -7.94 2.62
CA TYR A 135 -13.17 -6.90 3.62
C TYR A 135 -13.14 -5.50 3.00
N LYS A 136 -12.15 -5.18 2.18
CA LYS A 136 -12.04 -3.89 1.45
C LYS A 136 -13.19 -3.65 0.49
N ASP A 137 -13.66 -4.70 -0.16
CA ASP A 137 -14.83 -4.68 -1.04
C ASP A 137 -16.17 -4.63 -0.25
N ASN A 138 -16.10 -4.51 1.09
CA ASN A 138 -17.20 -4.38 2.02
C ASN A 138 -18.15 -5.60 2.05
N TYR A 139 -17.61 -6.81 1.81
CA TYR A 139 -18.38 -8.05 2.01
C TYR A 139 -18.53 -8.35 3.49
N LYS A 140 -19.71 -8.88 3.87
CA LYS A 140 -19.94 -9.38 5.23
C LYS A 140 -19.27 -10.72 5.47
N TYR A 141 -19.28 -11.59 4.48
CA TYR A 141 -18.74 -12.93 4.56
C TYR A 141 -17.70 -13.18 3.48
N HIS A 142 -16.67 -13.95 3.80
CA HIS A 142 -15.70 -14.48 2.85
C HIS A 142 -15.95 -15.97 2.62
N LEU A 143 -16.09 -16.38 1.35
CA LEU A 143 -16.27 -17.78 0.98
C LEU A 143 -14.92 -18.48 0.92
N MET A 144 -14.76 -19.50 1.77
CA MET A 144 -13.57 -20.35 1.82
C MET A 144 -13.59 -21.42 0.71
N PRO A 145 -12.41 -21.94 0.29
CA PRO A 145 -12.34 -22.99 -0.73
C PRO A 145 -13.10 -24.28 -0.37
N ASN A 146 -13.29 -24.57 0.92
CA ASN A 146 -14.05 -25.72 1.41
C ASN A 146 -15.58 -25.49 1.40
N GLY A 147 -16.04 -24.31 0.96
CA GLY A 147 -17.47 -23.98 0.90
C GLY A 147 -18.04 -23.39 2.20
N SER A 148 -17.25 -23.25 3.27
CA SER A 148 -17.67 -22.53 4.47
C SER A 148 -17.50 -21.03 4.31
N TYR A 149 -18.12 -20.25 5.20
CA TYR A 149 -18.02 -18.80 5.22
C TYR A 149 -17.33 -18.33 6.50
N ILE A 150 -16.52 -17.27 6.39
CA ILE A 150 -15.97 -16.54 7.52
C ILE A 150 -16.68 -15.20 7.62
N ASP A 151 -17.18 -14.87 8.81
CA ASP A 151 -17.75 -13.55 9.10
C ASP A 151 -16.59 -12.52 9.22
N LEU A 152 -16.48 -11.63 8.24
CA LEU A 152 -15.46 -10.59 8.22
C LEU A 152 -15.77 -9.43 9.17
N ARG A 153 -16.97 -9.42 9.79
CA ARG A 153 -17.38 -8.48 10.85
C ARG A 153 -17.31 -9.13 12.24
N ASP A 154 -16.74 -10.34 12.32
CA ASP A 154 -16.29 -10.87 13.60
C ASP A 154 -15.38 -9.86 14.30
N ASN A 155 -15.63 -9.61 15.59
CA ASN A 155 -15.09 -8.47 16.31
C ASN A 155 -13.57 -8.35 16.19
N ASP A 156 -12.84 -9.45 16.44
CA ASP A 156 -11.37 -9.43 16.43
C ASP A 156 -10.80 -9.37 15.01
N LEU A 157 -11.42 -10.08 14.06
CA LEU A 157 -10.98 -10.10 12.66
C LEU A 157 -11.19 -8.74 11.99
N GLU A 158 -12.36 -8.12 12.20
CA GLU A 158 -12.65 -6.78 11.68
C GLU A 158 -11.66 -5.75 12.22
N LYS A 159 -11.36 -5.79 13.53
CA LYS A 159 -10.39 -4.90 14.17
C LYS A 159 -9.00 -5.06 13.59
N VAL A 160 -8.52 -6.29 13.38
CA VAL A 160 -7.21 -6.54 12.76
C VAL A 160 -7.18 -6.01 11.33
N PHE A 161 -8.18 -6.30 10.52
CA PHE A 161 -8.23 -5.80 9.15
C PHE A 161 -8.32 -4.28 9.10
N LYS A 162 -9.04 -3.66 10.02
CA LYS A 162 -9.08 -2.19 10.16
C LYS A 162 -7.70 -1.61 10.51
N ILE A 163 -6.95 -2.24 11.41
CA ILE A 163 -5.57 -1.83 11.74
C ILE A 163 -4.68 -1.94 10.50
N ILE A 164 -4.71 -3.08 9.80
CA ILE A 164 -3.95 -3.32 8.58
C ILE A 164 -4.28 -2.26 7.52
N ASP A 165 -5.56 -1.92 7.35
CA ASP A 165 -6.02 -0.93 6.37
C ASP A 165 -5.58 0.48 6.73
N ILE A 166 -5.85 0.95 7.95
CA ILE A 166 -5.47 2.28 8.44
C ILE A 166 -3.96 2.49 8.35
N LEU A 167 -3.19 1.47 8.70
CA LEU A 167 -1.74 1.53 8.65
C LEU A 167 -1.17 1.23 7.25
N GLY A 168 -1.98 0.81 6.28
CA GLY A 168 -1.53 0.46 4.94
C GLY A 168 -0.53 -0.70 4.92
N LEU A 169 -0.79 -1.78 5.67
CA LEU A 169 0.11 -2.92 5.88
C LEU A 169 -0.27 -4.15 5.03
N PHE A 170 -0.70 -3.95 3.80
CA PHE A 170 -1.30 -5.00 2.96
C PHE A 170 -0.38 -5.54 1.85
N ASP A 171 0.93 -5.24 1.90
CA ASP A 171 1.88 -5.75 0.89
C ASP A 171 2.13 -7.26 1.01
N ASP A 172 2.10 -7.78 2.23
CA ASP A 172 2.32 -9.20 2.55
C ASP A 172 1.72 -9.50 3.93
N LEU A 173 0.52 -10.10 3.95
CA LEU A 173 -0.18 -10.42 5.20
C LEU A 173 0.38 -11.66 5.91
N GLU A 174 1.25 -12.44 5.27
CA GLU A 174 1.96 -13.53 5.93
C GLU A 174 3.13 -13.02 6.77
N LYS A 175 3.77 -11.90 6.35
CA LYS A 175 4.93 -11.29 7.02
C LYS A 175 4.78 -9.78 7.07
N ILE A 176 3.90 -9.31 7.91
CA ILE A 176 3.57 -7.88 8.04
C ILE A 176 4.80 -7.12 8.54
N LYS A 177 5.23 -6.13 7.78
CA LYS A 177 6.26 -5.17 8.19
C LYS A 177 5.59 -3.87 8.61
N ILE A 178 5.84 -3.44 9.85
CA ILE A 178 5.29 -2.19 10.37
C ILE A 178 6.40 -1.13 10.30
N PRO A 179 6.28 -0.14 9.41
CA PRO A 179 7.23 0.97 9.37
C PRO A 179 7.25 1.72 10.71
N ASN A 180 8.43 2.12 11.15
CA ASN A 180 8.59 2.77 12.46
C ASN A 180 7.75 4.05 12.60
N ASN A 181 7.52 4.79 11.52
CA ASN A 181 6.64 5.95 11.52
C ASN A 181 5.16 5.61 11.80
N LYS A 182 4.76 4.34 11.70
CA LYS A 182 3.40 3.89 12.07
C LYS A 182 3.26 3.53 13.54
N SER A 183 4.38 3.46 14.29
CA SER A 183 4.36 3.05 15.69
C SER A 183 3.51 3.96 16.60
N MET A 184 3.52 5.27 16.37
CA MET A 184 2.68 6.21 17.14
C MET A 184 1.18 5.99 16.89
N PHE A 185 0.78 5.74 15.63
CA PHE A 185 -0.60 5.41 15.30
C PHE A 185 -1.00 4.07 15.91
N LEU A 186 -0.09 3.09 15.85
CA LEU A 186 -0.32 1.78 16.45
C LEU A 186 -0.44 1.88 17.98
N GLU A 187 0.38 2.69 18.65
CA GLU A 187 0.26 2.95 20.09
C GLU A 187 -1.11 3.46 20.46
N ASN A 188 -1.60 4.51 19.75
CA ASN A 188 -2.93 5.06 20.00
C ASN A 188 -4.05 4.02 19.82
N ILE A 189 -3.96 3.17 18.80
CA ILE A 189 -4.92 2.08 18.59
C ILE A 189 -4.84 1.05 19.72
N LEU A 190 -3.64 0.73 20.20
CA LEU A 190 -3.41 -0.27 21.25
C LEU A 190 -3.76 0.20 22.66
N GLN A 191 -4.06 1.49 22.87
CA GLN A 191 -4.58 2.00 24.14
C GLN A 191 -6.04 1.60 24.37
N ASP A 192 -6.75 1.19 23.33
CA ASP A 192 -8.13 0.71 23.45
C ASP A 192 -8.16 -0.66 24.16
N GLU A 193 -8.95 -0.76 25.25
CA GLU A 193 -9.08 -1.96 26.05
C GLU A 193 -9.64 -3.15 25.25
N GLU A 194 -10.40 -2.89 24.21
CA GLU A 194 -10.97 -3.90 23.33
C GLU A 194 -9.93 -4.62 22.44
N MET A 195 -8.65 -4.25 22.50
CA MET A 195 -7.56 -4.84 21.72
C MET A 195 -6.76 -5.90 22.49
N SER A 196 -7.42 -6.65 23.38
CA SER A 196 -6.77 -7.67 24.24
C SER A 196 -6.17 -8.87 23.47
N PHE A 197 -6.65 -9.13 22.25
CA PHE A 197 -6.15 -10.20 21.36
C PHE A 197 -4.82 -9.83 20.67
N ILE A 198 -4.35 -8.58 20.81
CA ILE A 198 -3.07 -8.15 20.25
C ILE A 198 -1.97 -8.29 21.29
N ASN A 199 -0.95 -9.07 20.95
CA ASN A 199 0.22 -9.28 21.79
C ASN A 199 1.39 -8.38 21.35
N GLY A 200 2.39 -8.22 22.23
CA GLY A 200 3.65 -7.55 21.89
C GLY A 200 3.61 -6.02 21.95
N LYS A 201 2.62 -5.40 22.59
CA LYS A 201 2.51 -3.93 22.81
C LYS A 201 3.82 -3.31 23.31
N LYS A 202 4.56 -4.01 24.19
CA LYS A 202 5.87 -3.57 24.71
C LYS A 202 6.90 -3.20 23.65
N TYR A 203 6.81 -3.80 22.47
CA TYR A 203 7.75 -3.50 21.37
C TYR A 203 7.46 -2.14 20.74
N VAL A 204 6.18 -1.76 20.66
CA VAL A 204 5.75 -0.43 20.22
C VAL A 204 6.25 0.63 21.20
N ASP A 205 6.03 0.43 22.51
CA ASP A 205 6.50 1.32 23.58
C ASP A 205 8.02 1.53 23.53
N ASN A 206 8.78 0.47 23.24
CA ASN A 206 10.24 0.56 23.11
C ASN A 206 10.67 1.46 21.95
N VAL A 207 9.98 1.37 20.82
CA VAL A 207 10.25 2.23 19.66
C VAL A 207 9.95 3.69 20.00
N ILE A 208 8.83 3.97 20.62
CA ILE A 208 8.42 5.33 21.02
C ILE A 208 9.41 5.92 22.02
N LYS A 209 9.75 5.21 23.09
CA LYS A 209 10.74 5.67 24.07
C LYS A 209 12.10 6.00 23.44
N LYS A 210 12.49 5.26 22.39
CA LYS A 210 13.72 5.55 21.64
C LYS A 210 13.63 6.88 20.91
N TYR A 211 12.49 7.17 20.27
CA TYR A 211 12.27 8.43 19.55
C TYR A 211 12.15 9.62 20.50
N ASP A 212 11.45 9.47 21.63
CA ASP A 212 11.37 10.51 22.66
C ASP A 212 12.75 10.89 23.19
N LYS A 213 13.64 9.92 23.33
CA LYS A 213 15.03 10.20 23.72
C LYS A 213 15.78 10.98 22.65
N LEU A 214 15.65 10.62 21.36
CA LEU A 214 16.29 11.34 20.25
C LEU A 214 15.83 12.80 20.15
N ASN A 215 14.58 13.09 20.50
CA ASN A 215 14.03 14.44 20.43
C ASN A 215 14.49 15.35 21.59
N LYS A 216 14.99 14.79 22.70
CA LYS A 216 15.54 15.59 23.83
C LYS A 216 16.92 16.17 23.56
N ASP A 217 17.65 15.62 22.61
CA ASP A 217 19.03 15.98 22.30
C ASP A 217 19.14 16.76 20.97
N ILE A 218 18.11 17.54 20.59
CA ILE A 218 18.14 18.35 19.39
C ILE A 218 18.89 19.67 19.69
N GLU A 219 20.02 19.87 19.03
CA GLU A 219 20.81 21.09 19.12
C GLU A 219 21.00 21.73 17.75
N VAL A 220 21.01 23.06 17.71
CA VAL A 220 21.32 23.81 16.48
C VAL A 220 22.80 23.60 16.13
N PRO A 221 23.13 23.28 14.85
CA PRO A 221 24.49 23.05 14.43
C PRO A 221 25.39 24.29 14.70
N GLN A 222 26.54 24.09 15.36
CA GLN A 222 27.48 25.17 15.72
C GLN A 222 28.12 25.85 14.49
N ASN A 223 28.19 25.16 13.36
CA ASN A 223 28.73 25.67 12.10
C ASN A 223 27.67 26.35 11.22
N LEU A 224 26.48 26.65 11.76
CA LEU A 224 25.50 27.51 11.10
C LEU A 224 26.01 28.97 11.17
N ASN A 225 26.16 29.60 10.02
CA ASN A 225 26.62 31.01 9.94
C ASN A 225 25.43 31.99 10.13
N ALA A 226 24.67 31.80 11.19
CA ALA A 226 23.57 32.67 11.60
C ALA A 226 23.14 32.42 13.04
N SER A 227 22.44 33.37 13.65
CA SER A 227 21.71 33.18 14.90
C SER A 227 20.22 33.02 14.57
N LEU A 228 19.63 31.90 14.94
CA LEU A 228 18.20 31.68 14.78
C LEU A 228 17.41 32.44 15.85
N ARG A 229 16.21 32.89 15.50
CA ARG A 229 15.23 33.40 16.47
C ARG A 229 14.53 32.22 17.11
N ASP A 230 13.90 32.41 18.26
CA ASP A 230 13.26 31.33 19.04
C ASP A 230 12.28 30.50 18.20
N TYR A 231 11.39 31.13 17.45
CA TYR A 231 10.44 30.45 16.58
C TYR A 231 11.11 29.69 15.40
N GLN A 232 12.31 30.13 14.97
CA GLN A 232 13.11 29.42 13.95
C GLN A 232 13.78 28.19 14.54
N ILE A 233 14.15 28.24 15.81
CA ILE A 233 14.63 27.08 16.56
C ILE A 233 13.52 26.06 16.69
N GLU A 234 12.32 26.48 17.11
CA GLU A 234 11.13 25.61 17.17
C GLU A 234 10.81 24.94 15.82
N GLY A 235 10.89 25.69 14.72
CA GLY A 235 10.69 25.13 13.38
C GLY A 235 11.78 24.13 12.96
N PHE A 236 13.03 24.40 13.32
CA PHE A 236 14.14 23.45 13.13
C PHE A 236 13.92 22.15 13.96
N GLU A 237 13.57 22.30 15.25
CA GLU A 237 13.28 21.18 16.14
C GLU A 237 12.08 20.34 15.63
N PHE A 238 11.05 21.01 15.13
CA PHE A 238 9.91 20.36 14.46
C PHE A 238 10.38 19.50 13.28
N LEU A 239 11.19 20.04 12.36
CA LEU A 239 11.73 19.27 11.22
C LEU A 239 12.59 18.09 11.67
N LYS A 240 13.41 18.26 12.71
CA LYS A 240 14.23 17.18 13.32
C LYS A 240 13.36 16.10 13.93
N THR A 241 12.34 16.49 14.66
CA THR A 241 11.38 15.56 15.26
C THR A 241 10.67 14.73 14.19
N LEU A 242 10.16 15.37 13.14
CA LEU A 242 9.56 14.65 12.01
C LEU A 242 10.55 13.67 11.38
N SER A 243 11.78 14.11 11.14
CA SER A 243 12.85 13.26 10.59
C SER A 243 13.14 12.05 11.48
N ASN A 244 13.23 12.24 12.80
CA ASN A 244 13.47 11.16 13.76
C ASN A 244 12.37 10.10 13.73
N TYR A 245 11.12 10.50 13.51
CA TYR A 245 9.98 9.59 13.36
C TYR A 245 9.79 9.06 11.94
N ASN A 246 10.63 9.47 10.96
CA ASN A 246 10.44 9.21 9.53
C ASN A 246 9.07 9.71 9.01
N PHE A 247 8.62 10.84 9.53
CA PHE A 247 7.47 11.56 8.98
C PHE A 247 7.92 12.60 7.96
N GLY A 248 7.07 12.83 6.96
CA GLY A 248 7.08 14.05 6.18
C GLY A 248 6.28 15.14 6.90
N GLY A 249 6.48 16.40 6.51
CA GLY A 249 5.74 17.52 7.07
C GLY A 249 5.73 18.75 6.18
N ILE A 250 4.97 19.75 6.58
CA ILE A 250 4.87 21.03 5.89
C ILE A 250 5.23 22.15 6.86
N LEU A 251 6.26 22.93 6.52
CA LEU A 251 6.61 24.15 7.26
C LEU A 251 5.77 25.31 6.67
N ALA A 252 4.64 25.61 7.29
CA ALA A 252 3.61 26.52 6.79
C ALA A 252 3.66 27.93 7.38
N ASP A 253 4.82 28.38 7.84
CA ASP A 253 5.03 29.74 8.36
C ASP A 253 4.66 30.81 7.32
N GLU A 254 4.34 32.03 7.77
CA GLU A 254 4.12 33.15 6.87
C GLU A 254 5.39 33.52 6.06
N MET A 255 5.19 34.29 5.00
CA MET A 255 6.30 34.77 4.18
C MET A 255 7.21 35.70 5.01
N GLY A 256 8.52 35.55 4.83
CA GLY A 256 9.50 36.38 5.55
C GLY A 256 9.97 35.84 6.90
N LEU A 257 9.32 34.80 7.46
CA LEU A 257 9.73 34.21 8.74
C LEU A 257 10.96 33.28 8.67
N GLY A 258 11.60 33.18 7.52
CA GLY A 258 12.86 32.45 7.38
C GLY A 258 12.72 30.94 7.26
N LYS A 259 11.70 30.44 6.56
CA LYS A 259 11.56 29.01 6.26
C LYS A 259 12.81 28.41 5.64
N THR A 260 13.46 29.13 4.75
CA THR A 260 14.67 28.69 4.07
C THR A 260 15.81 28.45 5.05
N ILE A 261 16.06 29.36 6.00
CA ILE A 261 17.14 29.19 6.98
C ILE A 261 16.83 28.04 7.94
N GLN A 262 15.59 27.86 8.37
CA GLN A 262 15.17 26.70 9.18
C GLN A 262 15.46 25.39 8.45
N THR A 263 15.10 25.30 7.16
CA THR A 263 15.36 24.14 6.31
C THR A 263 16.87 23.92 6.09
N ILE A 264 17.64 24.96 5.84
CA ILE A 264 19.10 24.88 5.68
C ILE A 264 19.75 24.39 6.99
N THR A 265 19.29 24.89 8.14
CA THR A 265 19.77 24.42 9.47
C THR A 265 19.49 22.94 9.65
N PHE A 266 18.29 22.47 9.26
CA PHE A 266 17.94 21.06 9.29
C PHE A 266 18.87 20.24 8.39
N LEU A 267 19.10 20.65 7.14
CA LEU A 267 19.99 19.96 6.21
C LEU A 267 21.44 19.96 6.70
N LEU A 268 21.91 21.05 7.32
CA LEU A 268 23.23 21.13 7.92
C LEU A 268 23.40 20.16 9.09
N SER A 269 22.35 20.00 9.92
CA SER A 269 22.34 19.00 11.00
C SER A 269 22.34 17.55 10.50
N ALA A 270 22.05 17.35 9.23
CA ALA A 270 21.98 16.06 8.53
C ALA A 270 23.08 15.92 7.45
N LYS A 271 24.22 16.58 7.59
CA LYS A 271 25.31 16.69 6.60
C LYS A 271 25.78 15.34 6.01
N ASN A 272 25.60 14.23 6.73
CA ASN A 272 26.00 12.90 6.24
C ASN A 272 24.89 12.17 5.48
N LYS A 273 23.81 12.89 5.12
CA LYS A 273 22.65 12.38 4.41
C LYS A 273 22.55 13.06 3.04
N GLN A 274 22.13 12.28 2.04
CA GLN A 274 21.90 12.81 0.70
C GLN A 274 20.53 13.49 0.64
N SER A 275 20.51 14.76 0.22
CA SER A 275 19.28 15.54 0.17
C SER A 275 19.01 16.09 -1.23
N ILE A 276 17.75 16.23 -1.60
CA ILE A 276 17.33 16.91 -2.81
C ILE A 276 16.32 18.00 -2.46
N VAL A 277 16.55 19.22 -2.97
CA VAL A 277 15.64 20.36 -2.85
C VAL A 277 15.09 20.69 -4.22
N ILE A 278 13.76 20.63 -4.37
CA ILE A 278 13.04 20.96 -5.61
C ILE A 278 12.32 22.28 -5.44
N THR A 279 12.68 23.27 -6.23
CA THR A 279 12.21 24.65 -6.06
C THR A 279 11.64 25.21 -7.38
N PRO A 280 10.78 26.25 -7.35
CA PRO A 280 10.45 27.05 -8.53
C PRO A 280 11.70 27.62 -9.19
N THR A 281 11.69 27.68 -10.52
CA THR A 281 12.85 28.13 -11.31
C THR A 281 13.39 29.50 -10.87
N ALA A 282 12.51 30.42 -10.53
CA ALA A 282 12.90 31.77 -10.08
C ALA A 282 13.69 31.77 -8.75
N LEU A 283 13.60 30.71 -7.96
CA LEU A 283 14.21 30.64 -6.61
C LEU A 283 15.49 29.84 -6.54
N ILE A 284 15.89 29.14 -7.60
CA ILE A 284 17.03 28.21 -7.55
C ILE A 284 18.35 28.90 -7.13
N TYR A 285 18.61 30.08 -7.67
CA TYR A 285 19.83 30.83 -7.31
C TYR A 285 19.73 31.50 -5.95
N ASN A 286 18.52 31.87 -5.49
CA ASN A 286 18.29 32.36 -4.14
C ASN A 286 18.62 31.27 -3.11
N TRP A 287 18.11 30.05 -3.33
CA TRP A 287 18.44 28.90 -2.50
C TRP A 287 19.96 28.66 -2.46
N LYS A 288 20.62 28.67 -3.63
CA LYS A 288 22.07 28.50 -3.69
C LYS A 288 22.82 29.55 -2.87
N SER A 289 22.48 30.84 -3.03
CA SER A 289 23.13 31.91 -2.28
C SER A 289 22.86 31.86 -0.77
N GLU A 290 21.67 31.37 -0.36
CA GLU A 290 21.36 31.17 1.06
C GLU A 290 22.14 30.00 1.64
N PHE A 291 22.36 28.91 0.91
CA PHE A 291 23.28 27.84 1.34
C PHE A 291 24.69 28.33 1.51
N GLU A 292 25.23 29.08 0.54
CA GLU A 292 26.56 29.66 0.58
C GLU A 292 26.73 30.62 1.78
N LYS A 293 25.67 31.37 2.12
CA LYS A 293 25.67 32.34 3.22
C LYS A 293 25.57 31.69 4.60
N PHE A 294 24.64 30.76 4.78
CA PHE A 294 24.27 30.22 6.10
C PHE A 294 24.94 28.90 6.43
N ALA A 295 25.25 28.07 5.42
CA ALA A 295 25.84 26.75 5.61
C ALA A 295 26.91 26.47 4.54
N PRO A 296 28.03 27.25 4.52
CA PRO A 296 29.08 27.09 3.51
C PRO A 296 29.75 25.72 3.52
N ASP A 297 29.63 24.99 4.60
CA ASP A 297 30.14 23.61 4.73
C ASP A 297 29.36 22.57 3.94
N LEU A 298 28.14 22.89 3.50
CA LEU A 298 27.34 22.00 2.66
C LEU A 298 27.75 22.13 1.20
N LYS A 299 28.10 21.01 0.59
CA LYS A 299 28.37 20.93 -0.85
C LYS A 299 27.08 20.86 -1.62
N VAL A 300 26.73 21.94 -2.33
CA VAL A 300 25.47 22.05 -3.09
C VAL A 300 25.73 21.86 -4.58
N GLY A 301 25.14 20.81 -5.16
CA GLY A 301 25.14 20.56 -6.60
C GLY A 301 23.89 21.13 -7.26
N VAL A 302 24.04 22.05 -8.21
CA VAL A 302 22.89 22.65 -8.95
C VAL A 302 22.62 21.89 -10.24
N VAL A 303 21.48 21.23 -10.30
CA VAL A 303 20.97 20.53 -11.50
C VAL A 303 20.00 21.47 -12.23
N TYR A 304 20.56 22.41 -12.97
CA TYR A 304 19.85 23.39 -13.78
C TYR A 304 20.74 23.81 -14.97
N SER A 305 20.20 24.33 -16.05
CA SER A 305 20.90 24.70 -17.26
C SER A 305 20.73 23.68 -18.40
N ASN A 306 21.72 23.51 -19.30
CA ASN A 306 21.64 22.55 -20.40
C ASN A 306 21.75 21.08 -19.90
N LYS A 307 21.26 20.15 -20.73
CA LYS A 307 21.14 18.72 -20.36
C LYS A 307 22.52 18.13 -19.99
N GLU A 308 23.56 18.47 -20.73
CA GLU A 308 24.91 17.91 -20.51
C GLU A 308 25.42 18.25 -19.09
N LYS A 309 25.31 19.51 -18.68
CA LYS A 309 25.73 19.96 -17.33
C LYS A 309 24.91 19.29 -16.24
N ARG A 310 23.59 19.18 -16.44
CA ARG A 310 22.72 18.52 -15.46
C ARG A 310 23.12 17.07 -15.25
N LEU A 311 23.32 16.31 -16.34
CA LEU A 311 23.74 14.91 -16.26
C LEU A 311 25.08 14.74 -15.59
N LYS A 312 26.08 15.59 -15.88
CA LYS A 312 27.38 15.58 -15.19
C LYS A 312 27.23 15.77 -13.68
N THR A 313 26.37 16.68 -13.24
CA THR A 313 26.10 16.89 -11.81
C THR A 313 25.41 15.68 -11.19
N LEU A 314 24.40 15.09 -11.85
CA LEU A 314 23.69 13.90 -11.35
C LEU A 314 24.61 12.66 -11.29
N GLN A 315 25.50 12.46 -12.23
CA GLN A 315 26.48 11.36 -12.20
C GLN A 315 27.40 11.44 -10.96
N LYS A 316 27.63 12.65 -10.44
CA LYS A 316 28.44 12.91 -9.25
C LYS A 316 27.62 13.27 -8.02
N TYR A 317 26.33 12.90 -7.98
CA TYR A 317 25.42 13.38 -6.91
C TYR A 317 25.92 13.04 -5.50
N LYS A 318 26.69 11.96 -5.34
CA LYS A 318 27.27 11.55 -4.06
C LYS A 318 28.39 12.48 -3.54
N ASP A 319 28.95 13.32 -4.42
CA ASP A 319 29.97 14.29 -4.05
C ASP A 319 29.36 15.55 -3.38
N TYR A 320 28.02 15.65 -3.43
CA TYR A 320 27.25 16.76 -2.87
C TYR A 320 26.41 16.28 -1.68
N ASP A 321 26.24 17.15 -0.69
CA ASP A 321 25.33 16.93 0.44
C ASP A 321 23.87 17.24 0.01
N VAL A 322 23.71 18.21 -0.88
CA VAL A 322 22.41 18.68 -1.37
C VAL A 322 22.42 18.81 -2.89
N ILE A 323 21.45 18.22 -3.54
CA ILE A 323 21.13 18.48 -4.95
C ILE A 323 19.99 19.49 -5.01
N LEU A 324 20.20 20.61 -5.71
CA LEU A 324 19.24 21.67 -5.89
C LEU A 324 18.75 21.65 -7.34
N THR A 325 17.44 21.51 -7.55
CA THR A 325 16.83 21.44 -8.88
C THR A 325 15.49 22.14 -8.93
N THR A 326 14.86 22.20 -10.11
CA THR A 326 13.52 22.78 -10.30
C THR A 326 12.50 21.73 -10.68
N TYR A 327 11.21 21.99 -10.41
CA TYR A 327 10.11 21.08 -10.77
C TYR A 327 10.16 20.68 -12.25
N THR A 328 10.38 21.65 -13.16
CA THR A 328 10.44 21.38 -14.60
C THR A 328 11.66 20.54 -14.96
N THR A 329 12.82 20.86 -14.39
CA THR A 329 14.06 20.11 -14.64
C THR A 329 13.97 18.70 -14.12
N TYR A 330 13.48 18.52 -12.89
CA TYR A 330 13.27 17.20 -12.29
C TYR A 330 12.34 16.34 -13.15
N LYS A 331 11.20 16.89 -13.60
CA LYS A 331 10.24 16.19 -14.47
C LYS A 331 10.87 15.76 -15.80
N ASN A 332 11.66 16.64 -16.42
CA ASN A 332 12.31 16.38 -17.71
C ASN A 332 13.41 15.30 -17.62
N ASP A 333 14.10 15.20 -16.47
CA ASP A 333 15.20 14.28 -16.24
C ASP A 333 14.80 13.13 -15.29
N MET A 334 13.50 12.84 -15.13
CA MET A 334 12.98 11.87 -14.14
C MET A 334 13.64 10.48 -14.25
N GLU A 335 13.95 10.02 -15.46
CA GLU A 335 14.60 8.73 -15.69
C GLU A 335 15.99 8.67 -15.04
N GLU A 336 16.72 9.78 -15.03
CA GLU A 336 18.07 9.87 -14.44
C GLU A 336 18.04 9.78 -12.91
N TYR A 337 16.91 10.18 -12.29
CA TYR A 337 16.73 10.12 -10.84
C TYR A 337 16.29 8.74 -10.32
N LYS A 338 15.75 7.84 -11.17
CA LYS A 338 15.20 6.54 -10.73
C LYS A 338 16.17 5.67 -9.92
N ASN A 339 17.44 5.75 -10.22
CA ASN A 339 18.48 4.94 -9.56
C ASN A 339 19.24 5.71 -8.49
N LEU A 340 18.91 6.98 -8.24
CA LEU A 340 19.52 7.79 -7.20
C LEU A 340 18.77 7.59 -5.89
N LYS A 341 19.50 7.65 -4.79
CA LYS A 341 18.94 7.52 -3.45
C LYS A 341 19.16 8.80 -2.67
N PHE A 342 18.07 9.36 -2.19
CA PHE A 342 18.09 10.52 -1.31
C PHE A 342 17.44 10.15 0.02
N ASP A 343 18.00 10.66 1.11
CA ASP A 343 17.45 10.51 2.45
C ASP A 343 16.33 11.53 2.71
N TYR A 344 16.46 12.73 2.10
CA TYR A 344 15.49 13.81 2.24
C TYR A 344 15.09 14.40 0.89
N LEU A 345 13.80 14.66 0.74
CA LEU A 345 13.18 15.41 -0.34
C LEU A 345 12.49 16.65 0.24
N ILE A 346 12.91 17.83 -0.21
CA ILE A 346 12.37 19.13 0.20
C ILE A 346 11.71 19.82 -0.99
#